data_e300d3fb644e84058d631385c2a2c9b3
#
_entry.id   e300d3fb644e84058d631385c2a2c9b3
#
_cell.length_a   1.000
_cell.length_b   1.000
_cell.length_c   1.000
_cell.angle_alpha   90.00
_cell.angle_beta   90.00
_cell.angle_gamma   90.00
#
_symmetry.space_group_name_H-M   'P 1'
#
loop_
_entity.id
_entity.type
_entity.pdbx_description
1 polymer ?
#
loop_
_entity_poly.entity_id
_entity_poly.type
_entity_poly.pdbx_seq_one_letter_code
_entity_poly.pdbx_strand_id
1 'polypeptide(L)' 'KRQNDFIDLEEIISKVLEKHPQKVIEYNEGKIGLIGLFMGEIMKITKGKIDPKKINTELKKELEKRKK' A
#
# COMPACT_ATOMS: atom_id res chain seq x y z
N LYS A 1 -18.92 11.29 3.58
CA LYS A 1 -18.08 10.54 2.87
C LYS A 1 -18.02 10.86 1.43
N ARG A 2 -16.91 10.92 0.90
CA ARG A 2 -16.71 11.42 -0.38
C ARG A 2 -16.70 10.35 -1.44
N GLN A 3 -17.23 10.69 -2.55
CA GLN A 3 -17.27 9.79 -3.66
C GLN A 3 -16.42 10.31 -4.77
N ASN A 4 -15.48 9.53 -5.21
CA ASN A 4 -14.61 9.93 -6.28
C ASN A 4 -14.77 9.06 -7.48
N ASP A 5 -14.65 9.66 -8.63
CA ASP A 5 -14.67 8.89 -9.86
C ASP A 5 -13.31 8.39 -10.21
N PHE A 6 -12.29 8.84 -9.49
CA PHE A 6 -10.96 8.36 -9.79
C PHE A 6 -10.40 7.62 -8.58
N ILE A 7 -9.34 6.90 -8.83
CA ILE A 7 -8.74 6.05 -7.84
C ILE A 7 -8.06 6.86 -6.75
N ASP A 8 -8.39 6.54 -5.50
CA ASP A 8 -7.74 7.14 -4.37
C ASP A 8 -6.65 6.20 -3.90
N LEU A 9 -5.44 6.49 -4.30
CA LEU A 9 -4.34 5.60 -4.00
C LEU A 9 -4.11 5.42 -2.52
N GLU A 10 -4.23 6.50 -1.77
CA GLU A 10 -4.06 6.42 -0.32
C GLU A 10 -5.03 5.45 0.31
N GLU A 11 -6.26 5.50 -0.13
CA GLU A 11 -7.27 4.64 0.43
C GLU A 11 -7.00 3.19 0.06
N ILE A 12 -6.59 2.95 -1.17
CA ILE A 12 -6.29 1.60 -1.61
C ILE A 12 -5.15 1.02 -0.79
N ILE A 13 -4.10 1.80 -0.60
CA ILE A 13 -2.96 1.34 0.17
C ILE A 13 -3.37 1.04 1.60
N SER A 14 -4.16 1.93 2.18
CA SER A 14 -4.62 1.74 3.53
C SER A 14 -5.39 0.44 3.67
N LYS A 15 -6.26 0.16 2.71
CA LYS A 15 -7.03 -1.06 2.74
C LYS A 15 -6.15 -2.30 2.64
N VAL A 16 -5.16 -2.23 1.78
CA VAL A 16 -4.25 -3.37 1.61
C VAL A 16 -3.49 -3.62 2.89
N LEU A 17 -3.00 -2.57 3.52
CA LEU A 17 -2.25 -2.73 4.75
C LEU A 17 -3.12 -3.26 5.88
N GLU A 18 -4.36 -2.83 5.92
CA GLU A 18 -5.28 -3.31 6.95
C GLU A 18 -5.65 -4.77 6.73
N LYS A 19 -5.61 -5.21 5.50
CA LYS A 19 -5.87 -6.60 5.19
C LYS A 19 -4.75 -7.50 5.65
N HIS A 20 -3.55 -6.95 5.73
CA HIS A 20 -2.37 -7.72 6.09
C HIS A 20 -1.65 -7.09 7.26
N PRO A 21 -2.31 -7.00 8.42
CA PRO A 21 -1.69 -6.34 9.57
C PRO A 21 -0.41 -7.04 10.01
N GLN A 22 -0.40 -8.37 9.90
CA GLN A 22 0.78 -9.13 10.29
C GLN A 22 1.96 -8.78 9.39
N LYS A 23 1.69 -8.61 8.10
CA LYS A 23 2.75 -8.27 7.17
C LYS A 23 3.32 -6.89 7.44
N VAL A 24 2.47 -5.98 7.86
CA VAL A 24 2.93 -4.64 8.20
C VAL A 24 3.90 -4.71 9.37
N ILE A 25 3.56 -5.51 10.37
CA ILE A 25 4.42 -5.68 11.52
C ILE A 25 5.77 -6.27 11.09
N GLU A 26 5.72 -7.29 10.25
CA GLU A 26 6.94 -7.93 9.77
C GLU A 26 7.79 -6.96 8.97
N TYR A 27 7.16 -6.13 8.17
CA TYR A 27 7.89 -5.14 7.40
C TYR A 27 8.63 -4.19 8.35
N ASN A 28 7.94 -3.75 9.40
CA ASN A 28 8.55 -2.85 10.35
C ASN A 28 9.69 -3.51 11.11
N GLU A 29 9.70 -4.82 11.13
CA GLU A 29 10.77 -5.55 11.79
C GLU A 29 11.95 -5.81 10.89
N GLY A 30 11.87 -5.35 9.65
CA GLY A 30 13.00 -5.47 8.76
C GLY A 30 12.77 -6.25 7.48
N LYS A 31 11.58 -6.81 7.32
CA LYS A 31 11.30 -7.59 6.13
C LYS A 31 10.84 -6.69 4.99
N ILE A 32 11.76 -5.90 4.50
CA ILE A 32 11.43 -4.92 3.47
C ILE A 32 11.00 -5.57 2.16
N GLY A 33 11.31 -6.83 1.98
CA GLY A 33 10.85 -7.54 0.78
C GLY A 33 9.34 -7.59 0.67
N LEU A 34 8.64 -7.35 1.78
CA LEU A 34 7.18 -7.34 1.76
C LEU A 34 6.61 -6.19 0.93
N ILE A 35 7.43 -5.21 0.64
CA ILE A 35 7.01 -4.13 -0.25
C ILE A 35 6.48 -4.70 -1.56
N GLY A 36 7.18 -5.70 -2.09
CA GLY A 36 6.74 -6.34 -3.32
C GLY A 36 5.38 -6.96 -3.21
N LEU A 37 5.11 -7.59 -2.06
CA LEU A 37 3.82 -8.19 -1.84
C LEU A 37 2.72 -7.13 -1.83
N PHE A 38 2.94 -6.05 -1.09
CA PHE A 38 1.97 -4.98 -1.01
C PHE A 38 1.74 -4.36 -2.38
N MET A 39 2.81 -4.14 -3.12
CA MET A 39 2.68 -3.54 -4.44
C MET A 39 1.88 -4.44 -5.37
N GLY A 40 2.12 -5.74 -5.29
CA GLY A 40 1.36 -6.67 -6.09
C GLY A 40 -0.13 -6.58 -5.84
N GLU A 41 -0.49 -6.49 -4.56
CA GLU A 41 -1.89 -6.38 -4.19
C GLU A 41 -2.49 -5.08 -4.71
N ILE A 42 -1.76 -3.99 -4.53
CA ILE A 42 -2.25 -2.70 -4.96
C ILE A 42 -2.41 -2.66 -6.49
N MET A 43 -1.43 -3.20 -7.19
CA MET A 43 -1.51 -3.21 -8.64
C MET A 43 -2.68 -4.04 -9.14
N LYS A 44 -3.01 -5.09 -8.41
CA LYS A 44 -4.18 -5.89 -8.75
C LYS A 44 -5.45 -5.06 -8.63
N ILE A 45 -5.55 -4.29 -7.56
CA ILE A 45 -6.72 -3.47 -7.33
C ILE A 45 -6.83 -2.37 -8.36
N THR A 46 -5.72 -1.72 -8.67
CA THR A 46 -5.71 -0.62 -9.62
C THR A 46 -5.66 -1.09 -11.06
N LYS A 47 -5.40 -2.39 -11.24
CA LYS A 47 -5.30 -2.97 -12.58
C LYS A 47 -4.27 -2.28 -13.44
N GLY A 48 -3.20 -1.87 -12.83
CA GLY A 48 -2.10 -1.27 -13.56
C GLY A 48 -2.34 0.15 -14.03
N LYS A 49 -3.38 0.78 -13.52
CA LYS A 49 -3.70 2.14 -13.96
C LYS A 49 -2.83 3.19 -13.33
N ILE A 50 -2.11 2.83 -12.28
CA ILE A 50 -1.25 3.77 -11.58
C ILE A 50 0.20 3.35 -11.76
N ASP A 51 1.04 4.34 -11.94
CA ASP A 51 2.47 4.10 -12.10
C ASP A 51 3.03 3.39 -10.88
N PRO A 52 3.73 2.27 -11.08
CA PRO A 52 4.32 1.54 -9.94
C PRO A 52 5.24 2.40 -9.09
N LYS A 53 5.92 3.33 -9.70
CA LYS A 53 6.78 4.22 -8.93
C LYS A 53 5.99 5.03 -7.93
N LYS A 54 4.85 5.51 -8.37
CA LYS A 54 3.99 6.29 -7.49
C LYS A 54 3.46 5.41 -6.37
N ILE A 55 3.06 4.20 -6.71
CA ILE A 55 2.58 3.26 -5.71
C ILE A 55 3.65 3.01 -4.67
N ASN A 56 4.87 2.78 -5.11
CA ASN A 56 5.97 2.51 -4.21
C ASN A 56 6.18 3.67 -3.25
N THR A 57 6.18 4.89 -3.78
CA THR A 57 6.39 6.07 -2.96
C THR A 57 5.30 6.23 -1.92
N GLU A 58 4.05 6.12 -2.36
CA GLU A 58 2.93 6.28 -1.43
C GLU A 58 2.89 5.15 -0.42
N LEU A 59 3.21 3.95 -0.86
CA LEU A 59 3.20 2.80 0.03
C LEU A 59 4.21 2.98 1.15
N LYS A 60 5.39 3.44 0.81
CA LYS A 60 6.42 3.67 1.82
C LYS A 60 5.99 4.73 2.81
N LYS A 61 5.32 5.75 2.32
CA LYS A 61 4.83 6.81 3.19
C LYS A 61 3.82 6.25 4.19
N GLU A 62 2.91 5.42 3.71
CA GLU A 62 1.91 4.85 4.60
C GLU A 62 2.53 3.93 5.62
N LEU A 63 3.51 3.15 5.20
CA LEU A 63 4.18 2.26 6.12
C LEU A 63 4.93 3.02 7.19
N GLU A 64 5.52 4.15 6.81
CA GLU A 64 6.22 5.00 7.76
C GLU A 64 5.25 5.54 8.80
N LYS A 65 4.07 5.92 8.37
CA LYS A 65 3.08 6.44 9.29
C LYS A 65 2.66 5.41 10.33
N ARG A 66 2.69 4.14 9.94
CA ARG A 66 2.26 3.06 10.82
C ARG A 66 3.39 2.48 11.64
N LYS A 67 4.56 3.00 11.44
CA LYS A 67 5.72 2.52 12.16
C LYS A 67 5.68 2.99 13.60
N LYS A 68 6.04 2.12 14.50
CA LYS A 68 6.04 2.48 15.92
C LYS A 68 7.30 3.16 16.37
#